data_6594d02b188d0855b72b5be87c1462a2
#
_entry.id   6594d02b188d0855b72b5be87c1462a2
#
_cell.length_a   1.000
_cell.length_b   1.000
_cell.length_c   1.000
_cell.angle_alpha   90.00
_cell.angle_beta   90.00
_cell.angle_gamma   90.00
#
_symmetry.space_group_name_H-M   'P 1'
#
loop_
_entity.id
_entity.type
_entity.pdbx_description
1 polymer ?
#
loop_
_entity_poly.entity_id
_entity_poly.type
_entity_poly.pdbx_seq_one_letter_code
_entity_poly.pdbx_strand_id
1 'polypeptide(L)'
;MSASLFNRYVWLLDLVGRYNGITFEQIDEAWQRSSLNDDHTPLPKRTLHNHIEAIEKMFQIHIVCHRQGGYKYFLEGSGGAKLSDAQESLLGQLRMSNALMDGSQLQGRILLDKTMMYKFLNPLLTAMQESRAVKLVHNRKIDEEHNARGYYQFEPYFIKQYKQWYVVGRVVEDDTIRIFGFNHISYIIPLEESYTYPNDFSVAEFLDNILLLTEEGIPQIDDREEFIHARLDDRRYHRSCAGGFVPDEVIE
;
A
#
# COMPACT_ATOMS: atom_id res chain seq x y z
N MET A 1 29.59 -13.01 1.77
CA MET A 1 28.27 -13.70 1.56
C MET A 1 27.64 -13.14 0.31
N SER A 2 27.32 -13.95 -0.69
CA SER A 2 26.67 -13.41 -1.89
C SER A 2 25.30 -12.88 -1.51
N ALA A 3 25.00 -11.62 -1.88
CA ALA A 3 23.68 -11.05 -1.71
C ALA A 3 22.63 -11.99 -2.33
N SER A 4 21.48 -12.15 -1.65
CA SER A 4 20.43 -13.03 -2.18
C SER A 4 19.99 -12.52 -3.55
N LEU A 5 19.63 -13.41 -4.46
CA LEU A 5 19.09 -13.04 -5.79
C LEU A 5 17.91 -12.08 -5.66
N PHE A 6 17.09 -12.26 -4.64
CA PHE A 6 15.97 -11.38 -4.34
C PHE A 6 16.41 -9.91 -4.13
N ASN A 7 17.48 -9.68 -3.35
CA ASN A 7 18.00 -8.32 -3.13
C ASN A 7 18.48 -7.67 -4.43
N ARG A 8 19.04 -8.47 -5.36
CA ARG A 8 19.44 -7.97 -6.68
C ARG A 8 18.24 -7.58 -7.54
N TYR A 9 17.12 -8.32 -7.46
CA TYR A 9 15.89 -7.97 -8.16
C TYR A 9 15.27 -6.68 -7.61
N VAL A 10 15.20 -6.54 -6.28
CA VAL A 10 14.72 -5.33 -5.62
C VAL A 10 15.59 -4.13 -5.99
N TRP A 11 16.92 -4.29 -5.95
CA TRP A 11 17.88 -3.26 -6.36
C TRP A 11 17.66 -2.82 -7.81
N LEU A 12 17.49 -3.74 -8.74
CA LEU A 12 17.28 -3.44 -10.16
C LEU A 12 15.95 -2.71 -10.39
N LEU A 13 14.87 -3.16 -9.75
CA LEU A 13 13.56 -2.50 -9.80
C LEU A 13 13.63 -1.08 -9.27
N ASP A 14 14.27 -0.88 -8.13
CA ASP A 14 14.45 0.44 -7.52
C ASP A 14 15.29 1.33 -8.43
N LEU A 15 16.40 0.83 -8.95
CA LEU A 15 17.28 1.58 -9.85
C LEU A 15 16.52 2.04 -11.11
N VAL A 16 15.90 1.12 -11.85
CA VAL A 16 15.17 1.47 -13.09
C VAL A 16 13.99 2.42 -12.80
N GLY A 17 13.32 2.23 -11.67
CA GLY A 17 12.19 3.07 -11.30
C GLY A 17 12.54 4.49 -10.82
N ARG A 18 13.80 4.78 -10.47
CA ARG A 18 14.26 6.15 -10.13
C ARG A 18 14.49 7.03 -11.36
N TYR A 19 14.70 6.42 -12.51
CA TYR A 19 15.05 7.12 -13.75
C TYR A 19 13.90 7.06 -14.75
N ASN A 20 13.72 8.14 -15.48
CA ASN A 20 12.84 8.14 -16.65
C ASN A 20 13.64 7.63 -17.87
N GLY A 21 14.02 6.34 -17.80
CA GLY A 21 14.85 5.65 -18.77
C GLY A 21 16.34 5.63 -18.41
N ILE A 22 16.89 4.44 -18.19
CA ILE A 22 18.28 4.17 -17.82
C ILE A 22 18.95 3.27 -18.85
N THR A 23 20.20 3.54 -19.24
CA THR A 23 20.95 2.70 -20.19
C THR A 23 21.61 1.52 -19.51
N PHE A 24 22.03 0.51 -20.28
CA PHE A 24 22.77 -0.62 -19.76
C PHE A 24 24.06 -0.20 -19.05
N GLU A 25 24.79 0.75 -19.65
CA GLU A 25 26.05 1.25 -19.10
C GLU A 25 25.85 1.91 -17.74
N GLN A 26 24.77 2.67 -17.57
CA GLN A 26 24.41 3.28 -16.29
C GLN A 26 23.99 2.23 -15.25
N ILE A 27 23.29 1.17 -15.68
CA ILE A 27 22.94 0.04 -14.79
C ILE A 27 24.21 -0.69 -14.33
N ASP A 28 25.14 -0.97 -15.26
CA ASP A 28 26.40 -1.63 -14.95
C ASP A 28 27.28 -0.79 -14.00
N GLU A 29 27.38 0.51 -14.26
CA GLU A 29 28.11 1.43 -13.39
C GLU A 29 27.51 1.50 -11.98
N ALA A 30 26.20 1.53 -11.86
CA ALA A 30 25.50 1.47 -10.58
C ALA A 30 25.69 0.12 -9.88
N TRP A 31 25.72 -0.98 -10.65
CA TRP A 31 25.97 -2.32 -10.13
C TRP A 31 27.38 -2.44 -9.54
N GLN A 32 28.39 -1.92 -10.22
CA GLN A 32 29.79 -1.96 -9.75
C GLN A 32 29.98 -1.17 -8.46
N ARG A 33 29.14 -0.16 -8.18
CA ARG A 33 29.16 0.64 -6.94
C ARG A 33 28.25 0.09 -5.84
N SER A 34 27.45 -0.92 -6.15
CA SER A 34 26.46 -1.46 -5.21
C SER A 34 27.13 -2.30 -4.12
N SER A 35 26.63 -2.18 -2.90
CA SER A 35 26.99 -3.07 -1.77
C SER A 35 26.61 -4.53 -1.99
N LEU A 36 25.77 -4.82 -3.01
CA LEU A 36 25.40 -6.18 -3.41
C LEU A 36 26.46 -6.86 -4.31
N ASN A 37 27.49 -6.14 -4.71
CA ASN A 37 28.57 -6.56 -5.59
C ASN A 37 29.93 -6.36 -4.90
N ASP A 38 30.24 -7.24 -3.97
CA ASP A 38 31.46 -7.16 -3.15
C ASP A 38 32.75 -7.12 -4.00
N ASP A 39 32.73 -7.76 -5.18
CA ASP A 39 33.89 -7.87 -6.07
C ASP A 39 33.97 -6.73 -7.09
N HIS A 40 33.01 -5.81 -7.10
CA HIS A 40 32.90 -4.70 -8.06
C HIS A 40 32.99 -5.15 -9.54
N THR A 41 32.54 -6.36 -9.83
CA THR A 41 32.62 -6.94 -11.18
C THR A 41 31.51 -6.37 -12.09
N PRO A 42 31.77 -6.22 -13.41
CA PRO A 42 30.76 -5.79 -14.36
C PRO A 42 29.55 -6.73 -14.41
N LEU A 43 28.38 -6.17 -14.69
CA LEU A 43 27.14 -6.94 -14.83
C LEU A 43 27.05 -7.55 -16.25
N PRO A 44 27.12 -8.89 -16.40
CA PRO A 44 26.94 -9.47 -17.73
C PRO A 44 25.54 -9.20 -18.28
N LYS A 45 25.42 -8.83 -19.56
CA LYS A 45 24.11 -8.58 -20.23
C LYS A 45 23.15 -9.77 -20.07
N ARG A 46 23.66 -10.99 -20.15
CA ARG A 46 22.86 -12.20 -19.95
C ARG A 46 22.28 -12.27 -18.53
N THR A 47 23.07 -11.88 -17.52
CA THR A 47 22.61 -11.82 -16.12
C THR A 47 21.50 -10.78 -15.95
N LEU A 48 21.66 -9.59 -16.57
CA LEU A 48 20.61 -8.59 -16.57
C LEU A 48 19.28 -9.11 -17.15
N HIS A 49 19.34 -9.76 -18.32
CA HIS A 49 18.14 -10.35 -18.95
C HIS A 49 17.49 -11.42 -18.07
N ASN A 50 18.28 -12.30 -17.46
CA ASN A 50 17.75 -13.30 -16.52
C ASN A 50 17.08 -12.66 -15.30
N HIS A 51 17.64 -11.55 -14.80
CA HIS A 51 17.02 -10.80 -13.70
C HIS A 51 15.71 -10.14 -14.13
N ILE A 52 15.66 -9.56 -15.33
CA ILE A 52 14.42 -8.96 -15.89
C ILE A 52 13.32 -10.01 -16.01
N GLU A 53 13.62 -11.19 -16.57
CA GLU A 53 12.64 -12.27 -16.68
C GLU A 53 12.15 -12.78 -15.31
N ALA A 54 13.04 -12.86 -14.32
CA ALA A 54 12.67 -13.26 -12.97
C ALA A 54 11.79 -12.21 -12.29
N ILE A 55 12.11 -10.93 -12.44
CA ILE A 55 11.32 -9.80 -11.93
C ILE A 55 9.91 -9.81 -12.51
N GLU A 56 9.78 -10.00 -13.82
CA GLU A 56 8.50 -10.09 -14.51
C GLU A 56 7.62 -11.21 -13.94
N LYS A 57 8.21 -12.41 -13.77
CA LYS A 57 7.50 -13.57 -13.21
C LYS A 57 7.09 -13.36 -11.75
N MET A 58 7.93 -12.68 -10.94
CA MET A 58 7.68 -12.51 -9.50
C MET A 58 6.72 -11.35 -9.19
N PHE A 59 6.85 -10.24 -9.89
CA PHE A 59 6.18 -8.98 -9.54
C PHE A 59 5.17 -8.53 -10.59
N GLN A 60 5.09 -9.19 -11.74
CA GLN A 60 4.28 -8.79 -12.89
C GLN A 60 4.57 -7.35 -13.35
N ILE A 61 5.80 -6.89 -13.13
CA ILE A 61 6.33 -5.60 -13.58
C ILE A 61 7.30 -5.88 -14.72
N HIS A 62 7.12 -5.20 -15.84
CA HIS A 62 7.96 -5.37 -17.01
C HIS A 62 9.07 -4.30 -17.02
N ILE A 63 10.31 -4.74 -17.25
CA ILE A 63 11.44 -3.87 -17.55
C ILE A 63 11.67 -3.92 -19.05
N VAL A 64 11.24 -2.89 -19.78
CA VAL A 64 11.24 -2.86 -21.23
C VAL A 64 12.38 -1.98 -21.74
N CYS A 65 13.10 -2.46 -22.77
CA CYS A 65 14.16 -1.71 -23.42
C CYS A 65 13.63 -1.04 -24.69
N HIS A 66 13.53 0.29 -24.69
CA HIS A 66 13.14 1.07 -25.86
C HIS A 66 14.38 1.42 -26.69
N ARG A 67 14.35 1.07 -28.00
CA ARG A 67 15.44 1.38 -28.95
C ARG A 67 15.52 2.85 -29.31
N GLN A 68 14.35 3.51 -29.36
CA GLN A 68 14.29 4.95 -29.63
C GLN A 68 14.86 5.71 -28.42
N GLY A 69 15.85 6.56 -28.63
CA GLY A 69 16.50 7.33 -27.57
C GLY A 69 17.66 6.63 -26.85
N GLY A 70 18.25 5.54 -27.44
CA GLY A 70 19.52 4.97 -26.98
C GLY A 70 19.43 3.74 -26.09
N TYR A 71 18.52 2.82 -26.38
CA TYR A 71 18.38 1.55 -25.65
C TYR A 71 18.22 1.72 -24.15
N LYS A 72 17.21 2.50 -23.76
CA LYS A 72 16.91 2.77 -22.37
C LYS A 72 15.88 1.79 -21.81
N TYR A 73 16.07 1.38 -20.56
CA TYR A 73 15.17 0.52 -19.81
C TYR A 73 14.18 1.36 -19.00
N PHE A 74 12.90 0.94 -19.00
CA PHE A 74 11.80 1.61 -18.31
C PHE A 74 10.99 0.56 -17.56
N LEU A 75 10.26 0.97 -16.51
CA LEU A 75 9.24 0.14 -15.88
C LEU A 75 7.90 0.35 -16.57
N GLU A 76 7.24 -0.74 -16.89
CA GLU A 76 5.91 -0.74 -17.47
C GLU A 76 5.02 -1.78 -16.77
N GLY A 77 3.71 -1.53 -16.76
CA GLY A 77 2.71 -2.52 -16.39
C GLY A 77 2.44 -3.50 -17.53
N SER A 78 1.52 -4.43 -17.31
CA SER A 78 1.17 -5.45 -18.29
C SER A 78 0.67 -4.81 -19.60
N GLY A 79 1.26 -5.25 -20.72
CA GLY A 79 0.88 -4.79 -22.07
C GLY A 79 1.32 -3.36 -22.41
N GLY A 80 2.35 -2.81 -21.76
CA GLY A 80 2.85 -1.45 -22.02
C GLY A 80 2.03 -0.34 -21.36
N ALA A 81 1.14 -0.71 -20.44
CA ALA A 81 0.35 0.23 -19.66
C ALA A 81 1.19 0.90 -18.56
N LYS A 82 0.64 1.94 -17.92
CA LYS A 82 1.18 2.44 -16.66
C LYS A 82 1.08 1.35 -15.59
N LEU A 83 1.96 1.42 -14.58
CA LEU A 83 1.86 0.55 -13.41
C LEU A 83 0.51 0.75 -12.72
N SER A 84 -0.07 -0.33 -12.22
CA SER A 84 -1.26 -0.26 -11.38
C SER A 84 -0.91 0.33 -10.00
N ASP A 85 -1.89 0.85 -9.28
CA ASP A 85 -1.72 1.37 -7.91
C ASP A 85 -1.06 0.32 -6.98
N ALA A 86 -1.41 -0.96 -7.15
CA ALA A 86 -0.82 -2.05 -6.38
C ALA A 86 0.68 -2.24 -6.72
N GLN A 87 1.07 -2.12 -7.99
CA GLN A 87 2.47 -2.21 -8.42
C GLN A 87 3.27 -1.00 -7.96
N GLU A 88 2.71 0.20 -8.03
CA GLU A 88 3.35 1.42 -7.50
C GLU A 88 3.55 1.36 -5.99
N SER A 89 2.53 0.89 -5.26
CA SER A 89 2.63 0.66 -3.81
C SER A 89 3.72 -0.36 -3.45
N LEU A 90 3.79 -1.47 -4.18
CA LEU A 90 4.85 -2.47 -4.01
C LEU A 90 6.23 -1.86 -4.24
N LEU A 91 6.42 -1.13 -5.33
CA LEU A 91 7.68 -0.44 -5.62
C LEU A 91 8.07 0.55 -4.53
N GLY A 92 7.11 1.32 -4.02
CA GLY A 92 7.33 2.24 -2.91
C GLY A 92 7.83 1.51 -1.65
N GLN A 93 7.21 0.38 -1.30
CA GLN A 93 7.64 -0.44 -0.16
C GLN A 93 9.03 -1.05 -0.36
N LEU A 94 9.33 -1.56 -1.56
CA LEU A 94 10.64 -2.11 -1.89
C LEU A 94 11.74 -1.04 -1.83
N ARG A 95 11.47 0.17 -2.35
CA ARG A 95 12.39 1.31 -2.27
C ARG A 95 12.69 1.71 -0.82
N MET A 96 11.64 1.81 -0.01
CA MET A 96 11.79 2.12 1.42
C MET A 96 12.61 1.05 2.13
N SER A 97 12.32 -0.22 1.90
CA SER A 97 13.07 -1.34 2.48
C SER A 97 14.53 -1.31 2.08
N ASN A 98 14.83 -1.06 0.80
CA ASN A 98 16.19 -0.99 0.27
C ASN A 98 16.96 0.17 0.90
N ALA A 99 16.36 1.36 0.97
CA ALA A 99 16.96 2.54 1.61
C ALA A 99 17.27 2.31 3.10
N LEU A 100 16.41 1.57 3.80
CA LEU A 100 16.62 1.22 5.20
C LEU A 100 17.74 0.18 5.39
N MET A 101 17.90 -0.75 4.46
CA MET A 101 18.99 -1.73 4.47
C MET A 101 20.34 -1.06 4.18
N ASP A 102 20.40 -0.17 3.19
CA ASP A 102 21.60 0.61 2.87
C ASP A 102 21.99 1.57 4.02
N GLY A 103 20.99 2.08 4.74
CA GLY A 103 21.15 2.97 5.88
C GLY A 103 21.49 2.28 7.22
N SER A 104 22.13 1.11 7.21
CA SER A 104 22.45 0.35 8.44
C SER A 104 23.24 1.14 9.49
N GLN A 105 24.02 2.15 9.09
CA GLN A 105 24.70 3.08 9.99
C GLN A 105 23.75 4.03 10.75
N LEU A 106 22.50 4.11 10.35
CA LEU A 106 21.45 4.92 10.98
C LEU A 106 20.56 4.12 11.93
N GLN A 107 20.97 2.89 12.31
CA GLN A 107 20.25 2.08 13.28
C GLN A 107 20.03 2.85 14.58
N GLY A 108 18.81 2.87 15.07
CA GLY A 108 18.41 3.64 16.26
C GLY A 108 18.07 5.13 16.00
N ARG A 109 18.31 5.64 14.78
CA ARG A 109 17.89 6.99 14.38
C ARG A 109 16.61 6.99 13.53
N ILE A 110 16.25 5.84 12.97
CA ILE A 110 15.00 5.61 12.22
C ILE A 110 14.13 4.72 13.09
N LEU A 111 13.04 5.30 13.59
CA LEU A 111 12.03 4.58 14.36
C LEU A 111 10.89 4.20 13.43
N LEU A 112 10.68 2.90 13.27
CA LEU A 112 9.58 2.36 12.48
C LEU A 112 8.53 1.81 13.43
N ASP A 113 7.29 2.25 13.28
CA ASP A 113 6.18 1.62 13.95
C ASP A 113 5.99 0.20 13.42
N LYS A 114 5.86 -0.75 14.34
CA LYS A 114 5.51 -2.13 13.99
C LYS A 114 4.05 -2.14 13.52
N THR A 115 3.87 -1.90 12.24
CA THR A 115 2.52 -1.93 11.65
C THR A 115 2.03 -3.37 11.65
N MET A 116 1.06 -3.67 12.51
CA MET A 116 0.38 -4.98 12.57
C MET A 116 -0.52 -5.25 11.36
N MET A 117 -0.35 -4.49 10.32
CA MET A 117 -1.18 -4.35 9.12
C MET A 117 -1.44 -5.70 8.43
N TYR A 118 -0.38 -6.46 8.20
CA TYR A 118 -0.47 -7.73 7.48
C TYR A 118 -1.20 -8.83 8.23
N LYS A 119 -1.27 -8.73 9.57
CA LYS A 119 -1.96 -9.71 10.41
C LYS A 119 -3.45 -9.79 10.09
N PHE A 120 -4.07 -8.68 9.76
CA PHE A 120 -5.51 -8.60 9.52
C PHE A 120 -5.87 -8.60 8.03
N LEU A 121 -4.94 -8.22 7.16
CA LEU A 121 -5.20 -8.12 5.73
C LEU A 121 -5.58 -9.47 5.12
N ASN A 122 -4.77 -10.51 5.33
CA ASN A 122 -5.04 -11.83 4.76
C ASN A 122 -6.38 -12.45 5.23
N PRO A 123 -6.70 -12.48 6.55
CA PRO A 123 -8.00 -12.96 7.00
C PRO A 123 -9.19 -12.20 6.40
N LEU A 124 -9.07 -10.86 6.25
CA LEU A 124 -10.12 -10.05 5.63
C LEU A 124 -10.26 -10.34 4.13
N LEU A 125 -9.15 -10.40 3.39
CA LEU A 125 -9.18 -10.72 1.96
C LEU A 125 -9.79 -12.10 1.70
N THR A 126 -9.44 -13.11 2.51
CA THR A 126 -10.02 -14.44 2.42
C THR A 126 -11.53 -14.40 2.69
N ALA A 127 -11.95 -13.72 3.76
CA ALA A 127 -13.37 -13.58 4.09
C ALA A 127 -14.17 -12.88 2.98
N MET A 128 -13.61 -11.82 2.38
CA MET A 128 -14.22 -11.12 1.26
C MET A 128 -14.31 -12.00 0.00
N GLN A 129 -13.25 -12.77 -0.33
CA GLN A 129 -13.24 -13.69 -1.47
C GLN A 129 -14.27 -14.82 -1.32
N GLU A 130 -14.42 -15.32 -0.11
CA GLU A 130 -15.36 -16.40 0.22
C GLU A 130 -16.76 -15.88 0.58
N SER A 131 -16.97 -14.55 0.60
CA SER A 131 -18.20 -13.89 1.04
C SER A 131 -18.65 -14.36 2.42
N ARG A 132 -17.72 -14.42 3.38
CA ARG A 132 -17.95 -14.84 4.76
C ARG A 132 -17.86 -13.67 5.73
N ALA A 133 -18.75 -13.65 6.70
CA ALA A 133 -18.68 -12.73 7.82
C ALA A 133 -17.47 -13.03 8.72
N VAL A 134 -17.01 -12.03 9.45
CA VAL A 134 -15.93 -12.16 10.44
C VAL A 134 -16.41 -11.68 11.81
N LYS A 135 -15.89 -12.26 12.86
CA LYS A 135 -15.96 -11.66 14.19
C LYS A 135 -14.79 -10.70 14.35
N LEU A 136 -15.09 -9.40 14.45
CA LEU A 136 -14.13 -8.32 14.61
C LEU A 136 -14.12 -7.85 16.08
N VAL A 137 -12.92 -7.73 16.65
CA VAL A 137 -12.72 -7.17 17.99
C VAL A 137 -12.00 -5.84 17.86
N HIS A 138 -12.68 -4.77 18.24
CA HIS A 138 -12.18 -3.39 18.19
C HIS A 138 -11.75 -2.91 19.58
N ASN A 139 -10.60 -2.26 19.68
CA ASN A 139 -9.98 -1.87 20.98
C ASN A 139 -10.27 -0.44 21.40
N ARG A 140 -10.91 0.38 20.56
CA ARG A 140 -11.18 1.76 20.92
C ARG A 140 -12.11 1.78 22.14
N LYS A 141 -11.70 2.42 23.21
CA LYS A 141 -12.54 2.58 24.40
C LYS A 141 -13.78 3.40 24.02
N ILE A 142 -14.92 2.77 24.16
CA ILE A 142 -16.20 3.45 24.12
C ILE A 142 -16.43 3.86 25.57
N ASP A 143 -16.34 5.15 25.88
CA ASP A 143 -16.57 5.78 27.17
C ASP A 143 -16.01 5.09 28.41
N GLU A 144 -15.57 5.86 29.39
CA GLU A 144 -15.01 5.36 30.65
C GLU A 144 -15.99 4.48 31.45
N GLU A 145 -17.29 4.58 31.19
CA GLU A 145 -18.34 3.75 31.83
C GLU A 145 -18.54 2.38 31.19
N HIS A 146 -18.17 2.19 29.92
CA HIS A 146 -18.34 0.92 29.21
C HIS A 146 -17.00 0.37 28.74
N ASN A 147 -16.24 -0.22 29.65
CA ASN A 147 -14.94 -0.86 29.42
C ASN A 147 -15.07 -2.15 28.56
N ALA A 148 -16.06 -2.24 27.69
CA ALA A 148 -16.35 -3.39 26.87
C ALA A 148 -15.56 -3.30 25.56
N ARG A 149 -14.69 -4.28 25.31
CA ARG A 149 -14.15 -4.53 23.97
C ARG A 149 -15.33 -4.72 23.04
N GLY A 150 -15.44 -3.89 21.99
CA GLY A 150 -16.48 -4.07 20.98
C GLY A 150 -16.27 -5.37 20.23
N TYR A 151 -17.24 -6.26 20.28
CA TYR A 151 -17.30 -7.46 19.45
C TYR A 151 -18.38 -7.23 18.41
N TYR A 152 -18.06 -7.44 17.15
CA TYR A 152 -19.00 -7.25 16.06
C TYR A 152 -18.98 -8.46 15.14
N GLN A 153 -20.16 -8.93 14.74
CA GLN A 153 -20.29 -9.75 13.55
C GLN A 153 -20.30 -8.80 12.35
N PHE A 154 -19.29 -8.93 11.51
CA PHE A 154 -18.97 -7.93 10.51
C PHE A 154 -18.85 -8.56 9.13
N GLU A 155 -19.51 -7.96 8.16
CA GLU A 155 -19.44 -8.30 6.75
C GLU A 155 -18.53 -7.30 6.03
N PRO A 156 -17.30 -7.68 5.69
CA PRO A 156 -16.35 -6.74 5.10
C PRO A 156 -16.72 -6.45 3.63
N TYR A 157 -16.92 -5.18 3.29
CA TYR A 157 -17.26 -4.75 1.94
C TYR A 157 -16.07 -4.29 1.14
N PHE A 158 -15.21 -3.42 1.70
CA PHE A 158 -13.99 -3.01 1.05
C PHE A 158 -12.91 -2.59 2.06
N ILE A 159 -11.67 -2.54 1.57
CA ILE A 159 -10.51 -2.10 2.32
C ILE A 159 -9.93 -0.88 1.61
N LYS A 160 -9.57 0.15 2.37
CA LYS A 160 -8.97 1.37 1.84
C LYS A 160 -7.75 1.77 2.66
N GLN A 161 -6.71 2.21 1.96
CA GLN A 161 -5.52 2.81 2.56
C GLN A 161 -5.61 4.34 2.42
N TYR A 162 -5.57 5.03 3.56
CA TYR A 162 -5.23 6.44 3.71
C TYR A 162 -4.28 6.51 4.90
N LYS A 163 -3.07 7.02 4.79
CA LYS A 163 -2.05 6.98 5.86
C LYS A 163 -1.96 5.62 6.58
N GLN A 164 -3.07 5.08 7.05
CA GLN A 164 -3.27 3.75 7.62
C GLN A 164 -4.34 2.97 6.84
N TRP A 165 -4.54 1.71 7.20
CA TRP A 165 -5.51 0.84 6.57
C TRP A 165 -6.82 0.85 7.34
N TYR A 166 -7.92 0.82 6.59
CA TYR A 166 -9.28 0.73 7.11
C TYR A 166 -10.03 -0.38 6.40
N VAL A 167 -10.92 -1.03 7.13
CA VAL A 167 -11.95 -1.90 6.58
C VAL A 167 -13.30 -1.25 6.78
N VAL A 168 -14.13 -1.30 5.75
CA VAL A 168 -15.51 -0.79 5.75
C VAL A 168 -16.43 -1.95 5.44
N GLY A 169 -17.55 -2.03 6.15
CA GLY A 169 -18.53 -3.07 5.97
C GLY A 169 -19.74 -2.91 6.90
N ARG A 170 -20.62 -3.88 6.87
CA ARG A 170 -21.85 -3.90 7.65
C ARG A 170 -21.63 -4.63 8.99
N VAL A 171 -22.08 -4.01 10.07
CA VAL A 171 -22.23 -4.66 11.37
C VAL A 171 -23.60 -5.30 11.40
N VAL A 172 -23.64 -6.62 11.66
CA VAL A 172 -24.90 -7.41 11.54
C VAL A 172 -25.87 -7.07 12.67
N GLU A 173 -25.36 -6.77 13.86
CA GLU A 173 -26.15 -6.56 15.08
C GLU A 173 -27.09 -5.35 14.97
N ASP A 174 -26.70 -4.30 14.27
CA ASP A 174 -27.47 -3.05 14.15
C ASP A 174 -27.70 -2.60 12.71
N ASP A 175 -27.32 -3.43 11.76
CA ASP A 175 -27.50 -3.20 10.31
C ASP A 175 -26.86 -1.88 9.81
N THR A 176 -25.76 -1.46 10.43
CA THR A 176 -25.06 -0.21 10.10
C THR A 176 -23.74 -0.44 9.35
N ILE A 177 -23.41 0.47 8.42
CA ILE A 177 -22.09 0.49 7.79
C ILE A 177 -21.12 1.19 8.71
N ARG A 178 -20.05 0.48 9.09
CA ARG A 178 -19.00 1.02 9.97
C ARG A 178 -17.62 0.93 9.35
N ILE A 179 -16.72 1.75 9.89
CA ILE A 179 -15.33 1.88 9.47
C ILE A 179 -14.43 1.51 10.65
N PHE A 180 -13.51 0.57 10.43
CA PHE A 180 -12.55 0.17 11.44
C PHE A 180 -11.12 0.33 10.94
N GLY A 181 -10.31 1.12 11.66
CA GLY A 181 -8.87 1.23 11.43
C GLY A 181 -8.13 -0.02 11.91
N PHE A 182 -7.19 -0.51 11.12
CA PHE A 182 -6.44 -1.72 11.48
C PHE A 182 -5.65 -1.58 12.79
N ASN A 183 -5.23 -0.35 13.13
CA ASN A 183 -4.54 -0.04 14.39
C ASN A 183 -5.43 -0.24 15.62
N HIS A 184 -6.75 -0.19 15.47
CA HIS A 184 -7.71 -0.38 16.54
C HIS A 184 -8.33 -1.79 16.58
N ILE A 185 -7.98 -2.66 15.62
CA ILE A 185 -8.44 -4.05 15.60
C ILE A 185 -7.49 -4.92 16.41
N SER A 186 -8.03 -5.70 17.32
CA SER A 186 -7.28 -6.70 18.10
C SER A 186 -7.27 -8.06 17.45
N TYR A 187 -8.44 -8.53 17.01
CA TYR A 187 -8.64 -9.86 16.43
C TYR A 187 -9.66 -9.81 15.31
N ILE A 188 -9.41 -10.66 14.30
CA ILE A 188 -10.38 -11.00 13.26
C ILE A 188 -10.44 -12.53 13.21
N ILE A 189 -11.64 -13.06 13.36
CA ILE A 189 -11.92 -14.51 13.34
C ILE A 189 -12.92 -14.75 12.22
N PRO A 190 -12.57 -15.49 11.15
CA PRO A 190 -13.52 -15.88 10.12
C PRO A 190 -14.68 -16.68 10.72
N LEU A 191 -15.89 -16.40 10.28
CA LEU A 191 -17.09 -17.13 10.65
C LEU A 191 -17.53 -18.03 9.49
N GLU A 192 -18.45 -18.97 9.77
CA GLU A 192 -19.01 -19.84 8.73
C GLU A 192 -20.19 -19.17 8.00
N GLU A 193 -20.77 -18.14 8.59
CA GLU A 193 -21.89 -17.38 8.06
C GLU A 193 -21.47 -16.64 6.79
N SER A 194 -22.18 -16.93 5.72
CA SER A 194 -22.03 -16.23 4.44
C SER A 194 -22.91 -14.99 4.36
N TYR A 195 -22.45 -13.98 3.64
CA TYR A 195 -23.25 -12.80 3.31
C TYR A 195 -23.30 -12.59 1.79
N THR A 196 -24.26 -11.80 1.35
CA THR A 196 -24.35 -11.36 -0.04
C THR A 196 -23.91 -9.91 -0.11
N TYR A 197 -22.87 -9.64 -0.93
CA TYR A 197 -22.47 -8.25 -1.18
C TYR A 197 -23.62 -7.48 -1.83
N PRO A 198 -24.07 -6.35 -1.28
CA PRO A 198 -25.20 -5.61 -1.82
C PRO A 198 -24.91 -5.09 -3.22
N ASN A 199 -25.80 -5.40 -4.18
CA ASN A 199 -25.64 -4.97 -5.58
C ASN A 199 -25.75 -3.45 -5.77
N ASP A 200 -26.42 -2.77 -4.84
CA ASP A 200 -26.65 -1.33 -4.81
C ASP A 200 -25.60 -0.56 -4.01
N PHE A 201 -24.63 -1.24 -3.37
CA PHE A 201 -23.56 -0.58 -2.63
C PHE A 201 -22.47 -0.10 -3.58
N SER A 202 -22.36 1.21 -3.72
CA SER A 202 -21.30 1.87 -4.48
C SER A 202 -20.20 2.39 -3.57
N VAL A 203 -18.99 1.83 -3.69
CA VAL A 203 -17.80 2.31 -2.94
C VAL A 203 -17.51 3.78 -3.24
N ALA A 204 -17.67 4.21 -4.51
CA ALA A 204 -17.43 5.59 -4.92
C ALA A 204 -18.42 6.55 -4.26
N GLU A 205 -19.72 6.23 -4.33
CA GLU A 205 -20.76 7.03 -3.65
C GLU A 205 -20.58 7.07 -2.14
N PHE A 206 -20.27 5.93 -1.52
CA PHE A 206 -19.99 5.89 -0.08
C PHE A 206 -18.85 6.82 0.27
N LEU A 207 -17.75 6.76 -0.48
CA LEU A 207 -16.59 7.61 -0.26
C LEU A 207 -16.89 9.10 -0.51
N ASP A 208 -17.78 9.45 -1.40
CA ASP A 208 -18.18 10.85 -1.64
C ASP A 208 -19.15 11.35 -0.57
N ASN A 209 -20.08 10.53 -0.15
CA ASN A 209 -21.10 10.88 0.83
C ASN A 209 -20.55 10.96 2.27
N ILE A 210 -19.55 10.15 2.62
CA ILE A 210 -19.02 10.13 4.00
C ILE A 210 -18.45 11.49 4.44
N LEU A 211 -18.04 12.34 3.50
CA LEU A 211 -17.58 13.71 3.78
C LEU A 211 -18.74 14.66 4.16
N LEU A 212 -19.97 14.30 3.81
CA LEU A 212 -21.16 15.08 4.08
C LEU A 212 -21.82 14.71 5.42
N LEU A 213 -21.45 13.54 5.98
CA LEU A 213 -22.08 12.98 7.18
C LEU A 213 -21.45 13.45 8.51
N THR A 214 -20.61 14.49 8.50
CA THR A 214 -19.84 14.90 9.66
C THR A 214 -20.62 15.73 10.70
N GLU A 215 -21.89 16.05 10.47
CA GLU A 215 -22.57 17.05 11.31
C GLU A 215 -23.60 16.55 12.30
N GLU A 216 -24.14 15.33 12.24
CA GLU A 216 -25.18 14.92 13.20
C GLU A 216 -25.12 13.43 13.61
N GLY A 217 -24.81 13.19 14.89
CA GLY A 217 -25.38 12.07 15.64
C GLY A 217 -24.86 10.66 15.34
N ILE A 218 -23.68 10.50 14.79
CA ILE A 218 -23.14 9.17 14.50
C ILE A 218 -22.49 8.56 15.76
N PRO A 219 -22.79 7.31 16.13
CA PRO A 219 -22.18 6.69 17.29
C PRO A 219 -20.66 6.69 17.20
N GLN A 220 -19.97 7.13 18.27
CA GLN A 220 -18.50 7.24 18.37
C GLN A 220 -17.76 5.89 18.36
N ILE A 221 -18.37 4.83 17.84
CA ILE A 221 -17.87 3.45 17.93
C ILE A 221 -16.97 3.07 16.74
N ASP A 222 -16.97 3.86 15.68
CA ASP A 222 -16.17 3.59 14.50
C ASP A 222 -15.04 4.63 14.32
N ASP A 223 -14.12 4.36 13.42
CA ASP A 223 -12.98 5.22 13.11
C ASP A 223 -13.29 6.23 11.98
N ARG A 224 -14.55 6.63 11.84
CA ARG A 224 -15.05 7.47 10.74
C ARG A 224 -14.36 8.83 10.65
N GLU A 225 -14.23 9.53 11.77
CA GLU A 225 -13.57 10.84 11.80
C GLU A 225 -12.11 10.75 11.36
N GLU A 226 -11.38 9.78 11.88
CA GLU A 226 -10.00 9.52 11.52
C GLU A 226 -9.85 9.16 10.02
N PHE A 227 -10.78 8.36 9.49
CA PHE A 227 -10.85 8.02 8.08
C PHE A 227 -11.11 9.25 7.20
N ILE A 228 -12.03 10.14 7.61
CA ILE A 228 -12.36 11.37 6.88
C ILE A 228 -11.14 12.29 6.86
N HIS A 229 -10.47 12.51 8.00
CA HIS A 229 -9.27 13.34 8.07
C HIS A 229 -8.15 12.78 7.20
N ALA A 230 -7.88 11.48 7.26
CA ALA A 230 -6.88 10.84 6.43
C ALA A 230 -7.20 10.99 4.93
N ARG A 231 -8.48 10.86 4.52
CA ARG A 231 -8.93 11.06 3.15
C ARG A 231 -8.77 12.51 2.66
N LEU A 232 -9.06 13.48 3.51
CA LEU A 232 -8.88 14.90 3.17
C LEU A 232 -7.39 15.24 2.95
N ASP A 233 -6.52 14.68 3.77
CA ASP A 233 -5.08 14.84 3.61
C ASP A 233 -4.57 14.19 2.32
N ASP A 234 -5.07 12.99 1.99
CA ASP A 234 -4.74 12.28 0.75
C ASP A 234 -5.16 13.10 -0.49
N ARG A 235 -6.37 13.66 -0.50
CA ARG A 235 -6.83 14.55 -1.57
C ARG A 235 -5.97 15.80 -1.74
N ARG A 236 -5.49 16.41 -0.65
CA ARG A 236 -4.57 17.56 -0.71
C ARG A 236 -3.24 17.16 -1.30
N TYR A 237 -2.70 16.00 -0.90
CA TYR A 237 -1.45 15.48 -1.43
C TYR A 237 -1.52 15.24 -2.94
N HIS A 238 -2.57 14.57 -3.44
CA HIS A 238 -2.75 14.32 -4.86
C HIS A 238 -2.94 15.60 -5.69
N ARG A 239 -3.61 16.63 -5.15
CA ARG A 239 -3.71 17.93 -5.80
C ARG A 239 -2.36 18.65 -5.91
N SER A 240 -1.53 18.57 -4.88
CA SER A 240 -0.19 19.21 -4.91
C SER A 240 0.77 18.51 -5.86
N CYS A 241 0.61 17.20 -6.09
CA CYS A 241 1.43 16.44 -7.04
C CYS A 241 0.98 16.59 -8.50
N ALA A 242 -0.28 16.95 -8.73
CA ALA A 242 -0.86 17.11 -10.09
C ALA A 242 -0.78 18.55 -10.63
N GLY A 243 -0.53 19.54 -9.76
CA GLY A 243 -0.39 20.96 -10.13
C GLY A 243 1.04 21.41 -9.84
N GLY A 244 1.74 21.89 -10.87
CA GLY A 244 2.98 22.64 -10.67
C GLY A 244 2.75 23.75 -9.63
N PHE A 245 3.73 23.96 -8.78
CA PHE A 245 3.79 24.93 -7.70
C PHE A 245 3.19 26.29 -8.11
N VAL A 246 2.02 26.61 -7.58
CA VAL A 246 1.48 27.97 -7.58
C VAL A 246 1.57 28.44 -6.13
N PRO A 247 2.35 29.49 -5.80
CA PRO A 247 2.37 30.04 -4.44
C PRO A 247 1.00 30.62 -4.11
N ASP A 248 0.44 30.25 -2.96
CA ASP A 248 -0.75 30.90 -2.42
C ASP A 248 -0.44 32.39 -2.17
N GLU A 249 -1.14 33.27 -2.87
CA GLU A 249 -1.18 34.69 -2.54
C GLU A 249 -1.82 34.84 -1.16
N VAL A 250 -1.07 35.46 -0.28
CA VAL A 250 -1.53 35.92 1.04
C VAL A 250 -2.69 36.90 0.81
N ILE A 251 -3.87 36.54 1.24
CA ILE A 251 -5.00 37.47 1.34
C ILE A 251 -4.91 38.09 2.74
N GLU A 252 -4.72 39.40 2.77
CA GLU A 252 -4.83 40.29 3.94
C GLU A 252 -6.23 40.25 4.56
#